data_44c348b1cf727605d098d2f67a484612
#
_entry.id   44c348b1cf727605d098d2f67a484612
#
_cell.length_a   1.000
_cell.length_b   1.000
_cell.length_c   1.000
_cell.angle_alpha   90.00
_cell.angle_beta   90.00
_cell.angle_gamma   90.00
#
_symmetry.space_group_name_H-M   'P 1'
#
loop_
_entity.id
_entity.type
_entity.pdbx_description
1 polymer ?
#
loop_
_entity_poly.entity_id
_entity_poly.type
_entity_poly.pdbx_seq_one_letter_code
_entity_poly.pdbx_strand_id
1 'polypeptide(L)' 'MNPILPEGEDIRKAIKWISGQREETPEKPLHKLVEEAVFIFDLSPMDHEFLTGFFRQQ' A
#
# COMPACT_ATOMS: atom_id res chain seq x y z
N MET A 1 15.44 -13.75 -10.94
CA MET A 1 14.87 -13.62 -10.64
C MET A 1 14.04 -13.58 -10.14
N ASN A 2 13.96 -13.36 -9.75
CA ASN A 2 13.23 -13.42 -9.12
C ASN A 2 12.15 -13.33 -9.26
N PRO A 3 11.86 -13.84 -8.88
CA PRO A 3 10.57 -14.08 -9.04
C PRO A 3 9.81 -13.08 -8.54
N ILE A 4 9.50 -12.24 -9.28
CA ILE A 4 8.64 -11.26 -8.88
C ILE A 4 7.31 -11.84 -8.82
N LEU A 5 6.79 -11.94 -7.64
CA LEU A 5 5.45 -12.40 -7.46
C LEU A 5 4.51 -11.36 -8.00
N PRO A 6 3.43 -11.77 -8.62
CA PRO A 6 2.43 -10.79 -9.05
C PRO A 6 1.95 -9.92 -7.92
N GLU A 7 1.84 -10.49 -6.73
CA GLU A 7 1.44 -9.69 -5.58
C GLU A 7 2.47 -8.63 -5.28
N GLY A 8 3.75 -8.92 -5.56
CA GLY A 8 4.79 -7.95 -5.32
C GLY A 8 4.63 -6.72 -6.16
N GLU A 9 4.17 -6.89 -7.39
CA GLU A 9 3.95 -5.74 -8.26
C GLU A 9 2.82 -4.88 -7.75
N ASP A 10 1.73 -5.51 -7.33
CA ASP A 10 0.60 -4.75 -6.84
C ASP A 10 0.96 -4.01 -5.57
N ILE A 11 1.76 -4.63 -4.71
CA ILE A 11 2.20 -3.98 -3.49
C ILE A 11 3.06 -2.77 -3.83
N ARG A 12 3.94 -2.89 -4.81
CA ARG A 12 4.77 -1.77 -5.21
C ARG A 12 3.92 -0.60 -5.69
N LYS A 13 2.92 -0.90 -6.51
CA LYS A 13 2.03 0.16 -6.99
C LYS A 13 1.29 0.80 -5.83
N ALA A 14 0.86 -0.01 -4.87
CA ALA A 14 0.15 0.51 -3.73
C ALA A 14 1.04 1.41 -2.89
N ILE A 15 2.28 1.01 -2.67
CA ILE A 15 3.22 1.82 -1.91
C ILE A 15 3.42 3.18 -2.57
N LYS A 16 3.61 3.16 -3.87
CA LYS A 16 3.80 4.40 -4.60
C LYS A 16 2.56 5.29 -4.49
N TRP A 17 1.39 4.68 -4.66
CA TRP A 17 0.15 5.43 -4.60
C TRP A 17 -0.06 6.05 -3.22
N ILE A 18 0.17 5.25 -2.17
CA ILE A 18 -0.03 5.73 -0.81
C ILE A 18 0.97 6.86 -0.51
N SER A 19 2.22 6.69 -0.92
CA SER A 19 3.22 7.71 -0.69
C SER A 19 2.82 9.03 -1.33
N GLY A 20 2.31 8.97 -2.57
CA GLY A 20 1.86 10.17 -3.24
C GLY A 20 0.68 10.80 -2.54
N GLN A 21 -0.26 9.98 -2.06
CA GLN A 21 -1.42 10.50 -1.36
C GLN A 21 -1.03 11.18 -0.05
N ARG A 22 -0.05 10.61 0.64
CA ARG A 22 0.38 11.20 1.90
C ARG A 22 0.98 12.58 1.69
N GLU A 23 1.61 12.79 0.55
CA GLU A 23 2.15 14.10 0.25
C GLU A 23 1.06 15.09 -0.15
N GLU A 24 0.07 14.60 -0.88
CA GLU A 24 -1.00 15.49 -1.34
C GLU A 24 -2.03 15.75 -0.26
N THR A 25 -2.28 14.77 0.58
CA THR A 25 -3.32 14.90 1.61
C THR A 25 -2.75 14.43 2.94
N PRO A 26 -1.83 15.19 3.53
CA PRO A 26 -1.16 14.72 4.75
C PRO A 26 -2.09 14.52 5.93
N GLU A 27 -3.25 15.15 5.94
CA GLU A 27 -4.16 15.00 7.06
C GLU A 27 -4.96 13.70 6.98
N LYS A 28 -4.93 13.00 5.86
CA LYS A 28 -5.69 11.77 5.74
C LYS A 28 -4.99 10.65 6.51
N PRO A 29 -5.73 9.92 7.36
CA PRO A 29 -5.08 8.87 8.16
C PRO A 29 -4.51 7.77 7.30
N LEU A 30 -3.41 7.18 7.77
CA LEU A 30 -2.75 6.14 7.01
C LEU A 30 -3.66 4.94 6.78
N HIS A 31 -4.43 4.53 7.79
CA HIS A 31 -5.25 3.33 7.61
C HIS A 31 -6.30 3.53 6.53
N LYS A 32 -6.74 4.75 6.35
CA LYS A 32 -7.69 5.04 5.26
C LYS A 32 -7.01 4.86 3.91
N LEU A 33 -5.78 5.34 3.79
CA LEU A 33 -5.04 5.21 2.53
C LEU A 33 -4.78 3.75 2.22
N VAL A 34 -4.42 2.96 3.23
CA VAL A 34 -4.16 1.55 3.02
C VAL A 34 -5.43 0.84 2.57
N GLU A 35 -6.56 1.15 3.21
CA GLU A 35 -7.82 0.54 2.82
C GLU A 35 -8.20 0.88 1.39
N GLU A 36 -7.98 2.13 1.00
CA GLU A 36 -8.28 2.53 -0.36
C GLU A 36 -7.37 1.81 -1.35
N ALA A 37 -6.10 1.67 -1.01
CA ALA A 37 -5.17 0.96 -1.88
C ALA A 37 -5.57 -0.51 -2.04
N VAL A 38 -5.99 -1.13 -0.96
CA VAL A 38 -6.44 -2.51 -1.03
C VAL A 38 -7.60 -2.64 -2.02
N PHE A 39 -8.51 -1.69 -1.98
CA PHE A 39 -9.65 -1.70 -2.88
C PHE A 39 -9.23 -1.43 -4.32
N ILE A 40 -8.39 -0.42 -4.51
CA ILE A 40 -8.00 -0.02 -5.87
C ILE A 40 -7.20 -1.11 -6.56
N PHE A 41 -6.26 -1.72 -5.84
CA PHE A 41 -5.36 -2.70 -6.43
C PHE A 41 -5.77 -4.14 -6.13
N ASP A 42 -6.95 -4.32 -5.51
CA ASP A 42 -7.47 -5.66 -5.22
C ASP A 42 -6.45 -6.48 -4.44
N LEU A 43 -5.95 -5.94 -3.34
CA LEU A 43 -4.92 -6.59 -2.56
C LEU A 43 -5.52 -7.60 -1.59
N SER A 44 -4.71 -8.58 -1.22
CA SER A 44 -5.13 -9.60 -0.27
C SER A 44 -5.03 -9.08 1.16
N PRO A 45 -5.64 -9.78 2.12
CA PRO A 45 -5.48 -9.38 3.52
C PRO A 45 -4.02 -9.38 3.97
N MET A 46 -3.21 -10.29 3.45
CA MET A 46 -1.79 -10.30 3.80
C MET A 46 -1.11 -9.04 3.28
N ASP A 47 -1.48 -8.62 2.09
CA ASP A 47 -0.91 -7.40 1.54
C ASP A 47 -1.33 -6.20 2.36
N HIS A 48 -2.57 -6.20 2.83
CA HIS A 48 -3.05 -5.12 3.68
C HIS A 48 -2.20 -5.02 4.94
N GLU A 49 -1.93 -6.15 5.58
CA GLU A 49 -1.10 -6.17 6.77
C GLU A 49 0.32 -5.72 6.47
N PHE A 50 0.85 -6.17 5.35
CA PHE A 50 2.19 -5.77 4.98
C PHE A 50 2.29 -4.25 4.81
N LEU A 51 1.33 -3.67 4.13
CA LEU A 51 1.36 -2.22 3.91
C LEU A 51 1.23 -1.46 5.22
N THR A 52 0.35 -1.91 6.09
CA THR A 52 0.19 -1.26 7.38
C THR A 52 1.50 -1.28 8.15
N GLY A 53 2.15 -2.43 8.21
CA GLY A 53 3.42 -2.52 8.92
C GLY A 53 4.52 -1.72 8.26
N PHE A 54 4.55 -1.75 6.93
CA PHE A 54 5.57 -1.03 6.18
C PHE A 54 5.54 0.45 6.49
N PHE A 55 4.37 1.05 6.45
CA PHE A 55 4.26 2.49 6.66
C PHE A 55 4.32 2.89 8.12
N ARG A 56 3.98 1.97 9.02
CA ARG A 56 4.07 2.29 10.44
C ARG A 56 5.51 2.40 10.91
N GLN A 57 6.43 1.80 10.19
CA GLN A 57 7.83 1.85 10.55
C GLN A 57 8.55 3.05 9.98
N GLN A 58 7.88 3.86 9.23
CA GLN A 58 8.52 5.01 8.61
C GLN A 58 8.36 6.31 9.39
#